data_9d15cb273ab32814205e28bb06c16424
#
_entry.id   9d15cb273ab32814205e28bb06c16424
#
_cell.length_a   1.000
_cell.length_b   1.000
_cell.length_c   1.000
_cell.angle_alpha   90.00
_cell.angle_beta   90.00
_cell.angle_gamma   90.00
#
_symmetry.space_group_name_H-M   'P 1'
#
loop_
_entity.id
_entity.type
_entity.pdbx_description
1 polymer ?
#
loop_
_entity_poly.entity_id
_entity_poly.type
_entity_poly.pdbx_seq_one_letter_code
_entity_poly.pdbx_strand_id
1 'polypeptide(L)'
;MLLSCAEAEVKEYKVEVVAEYPHDVEAYTQGLFFHDGQMYESTGLHGKSTLRNVDFTTGEAVQKIGFNEKYFIEGSVIMGDNLYVLTWETRMAFIYDAETLEFKTSWKYPREGWGITTDGKKLIASDGSYTLYFMDENFKVERKVVVKHEERPVRWLNELEYIDGKIWANVYTSDEIVIINPKDGTVEGVVDCRGLLPDSLRTPATDVLNGIAYDPMTKKIYLTGKNWPKLYEIKLVEKK
;
A
#
# COMPACT_ATOMS: atom_id res chain seq x y z
N MET A 1 11.04 -13.10 -40.24
CA MET A 1 11.92 -13.20 -39.07
C MET A 1 11.11 -12.74 -37.86
N LEU A 2 10.52 -13.68 -37.14
CA LEU A 2 9.81 -13.37 -35.90
C LEU A 2 10.85 -13.14 -34.80
N LEU A 3 11.03 -11.88 -34.39
CA LEU A 3 11.76 -11.57 -33.17
C LEU A 3 10.92 -12.12 -32.01
N SER A 4 11.32 -13.25 -31.46
CA SER A 4 10.86 -13.69 -30.15
C SER A 4 11.34 -12.64 -29.16
N CYS A 5 10.45 -11.77 -28.69
CA CYS A 5 10.70 -11.04 -27.44
C CYS A 5 10.80 -12.11 -26.35
N ALA A 6 12.00 -12.40 -25.89
CA ALA A 6 12.17 -13.17 -24.67
C ALA A 6 11.43 -12.38 -23.56
N GLU A 7 10.38 -12.96 -22.99
CA GLU A 7 9.78 -12.42 -21.77
C GLU A 7 10.89 -12.32 -20.74
N ALA A 8 11.02 -11.15 -20.11
CA ALA A 8 12.00 -10.95 -19.06
C ALA A 8 11.61 -11.91 -17.91
N GLU A 9 12.58 -12.71 -17.46
CA GLU A 9 12.40 -13.63 -16.35
C GLU A 9 11.96 -12.86 -15.11
N VAL A 10 10.90 -13.33 -14.44
CA VAL A 10 10.40 -12.72 -13.19
C VAL A 10 11.42 -12.98 -12.09
N LYS A 11 11.89 -11.91 -11.48
CA LYS A 11 12.87 -12.00 -10.39
C LYS A 11 12.20 -12.40 -9.08
N GLU A 12 12.79 -13.35 -8.39
CA GLU A 12 12.37 -13.71 -7.04
C GLU A 12 13.28 -13.09 -5.99
N TYR A 13 12.67 -12.51 -4.97
CA TYR A 13 13.36 -11.89 -3.86
C TYR A 13 12.94 -12.48 -2.53
N LYS A 14 13.83 -12.45 -1.55
CA LYS A 14 13.50 -12.57 -0.14
C LYS A 14 13.82 -11.25 0.56
N VAL A 15 13.19 -11.00 1.69
CA VAL A 15 13.49 -9.85 2.53
C VAL A 15 14.65 -10.17 3.48
N GLU A 16 15.50 -9.17 3.68
CA GLU A 16 16.46 -9.14 4.78
C GLU A 16 16.11 -7.96 5.67
N VAL A 17 15.86 -8.22 6.95
CA VAL A 17 15.54 -7.18 7.93
C VAL A 17 16.80 -6.41 8.28
N VAL A 18 16.75 -5.09 8.10
CA VAL A 18 17.84 -4.15 8.41
C VAL A 18 17.64 -3.57 9.80
N ALA A 19 16.40 -3.21 10.14
CA ALA A 19 16.01 -2.69 11.44
C ALA A 19 14.55 -3.01 11.76
N GLU A 20 14.21 -2.98 13.04
CA GLU A 20 12.84 -3.16 13.53
C GLU A 20 12.45 -1.95 14.36
N TYR A 21 11.22 -1.51 14.17
CA TYR A 21 10.62 -0.40 14.91
C TYR A 21 9.32 -0.85 15.57
N PRO A 22 8.90 -0.20 16.68
CA PRO A 22 7.56 -0.44 17.22
C PRO A 22 6.46 -0.11 16.21
N HIS A 23 5.36 -0.84 16.25
CA HIS A 23 4.16 -0.53 15.50
C HIS A 23 2.93 -0.78 16.38
N ASP A 24 1.89 0.02 16.21
CA ASP A 24 0.68 -0.02 17.00
C ASP A 24 -0.12 -1.30 16.72
N VAL A 25 -0.23 -2.19 17.70
CA VAL A 25 -0.97 -3.46 17.60
C VAL A 25 -2.47 -3.28 17.37
N GLU A 26 -3.01 -2.08 17.56
CA GLU A 26 -4.40 -1.75 17.22
C GLU A 26 -4.54 -1.18 15.80
N ALA A 27 -3.43 -0.96 15.08
CA ALA A 27 -3.44 -0.50 13.72
C ALA A 27 -3.80 -1.63 12.74
N TYR A 28 -5.04 -1.64 12.26
CA TYR A 28 -5.44 -2.50 11.16
C TYR A 28 -5.04 -1.83 9.83
N THR A 29 -3.75 -1.90 9.50
CA THR A 29 -3.10 -1.15 8.43
C THR A 29 -3.71 -1.43 7.07
N GLN A 30 -4.15 -0.37 6.38
CA GLN A 30 -4.74 -0.42 5.04
C GLN A 30 -4.00 0.46 4.03
N GLY A 31 -3.25 1.45 4.49
CA GLY A 31 -2.35 2.25 3.67
C GLY A 31 -1.18 2.75 4.52
N LEU A 32 0.01 2.74 3.93
CA LEU A 32 1.24 3.15 4.59
C LEU A 32 2.15 3.83 3.55
N PHE A 33 2.64 5.04 3.83
CA PHE A 33 3.52 5.73 2.90
C PHE A 33 4.37 6.79 3.60
N PHE A 34 5.46 7.22 2.97
CA PHE A 34 6.21 8.40 3.36
C PHE A 34 5.87 9.61 2.48
N HIS A 35 5.79 10.77 3.10
CA HIS A 35 5.73 12.06 2.43
C HIS A 35 6.55 13.08 3.22
N ASP A 36 7.52 13.74 2.55
CA ASP A 36 8.42 14.72 3.15
C ASP A 36 9.08 14.26 4.46
N GLY A 37 9.53 12.99 4.48
CA GLY A 37 10.20 12.38 5.62
C GLY A 37 9.29 12.00 6.79
N GLN A 38 7.98 12.17 6.66
CA GLN A 38 6.98 11.77 7.64
C GLN A 38 6.23 10.52 7.16
N MET A 39 5.95 9.60 8.09
CA MET A 39 5.16 8.40 7.81
C MET A 39 3.68 8.67 8.06
N TYR A 40 2.85 8.30 7.10
CA TYR A 40 1.40 8.32 7.19
C TYR A 40 0.85 6.92 7.15
N GLU A 41 -0.21 6.70 7.92
CA GLU A 41 -0.90 5.41 7.98
C GLU A 41 -2.41 5.60 8.01
N SER A 42 -3.12 4.86 7.17
CA SER A 42 -4.57 4.71 7.28
C SER A 42 -4.92 3.31 7.77
N THR A 43 -5.89 3.24 8.71
CA THR A 43 -6.29 1.98 9.35
C THR A 43 -7.78 1.73 9.18
N GLY A 44 -8.12 0.46 8.97
CA GLY A 44 -9.49 -0.01 8.82
C GLY A 44 -10.19 -0.29 10.16
N LEU A 45 -11.27 -1.03 10.05
CA LEU A 45 -12.26 -1.46 11.05
C LEU A 45 -13.32 -0.40 11.37
N HIS A 46 -14.60 -0.82 11.28
CA HIS A 46 -15.74 0.02 11.65
C HIS A 46 -15.64 0.51 13.10
N GLY A 47 -15.81 1.81 13.30
CA GLY A 47 -15.71 2.44 14.62
C GLY A 47 -14.27 2.62 15.15
N LYS A 48 -13.25 2.12 14.42
CA LYS A 48 -11.84 2.24 14.81
C LYS A 48 -10.96 2.84 13.72
N SER A 49 -11.49 3.03 12.51
CA SER A 49 -10.75 3.57 11.37
C SER A 49 -10.13 4.93 11.64
N THR A 50 -8.86 5.08 11.28
CA THR A 50 -8.10 6.33 11.47
C THR A 50 -7.24 6.64 10.26
N LEU A 51 -6.91 7.93 10.12
CA LEU A 51 -5.78 8.43 9.33
C LEU A 51 -4.81 9.09 10.30
N ARG A 52 -3.55 8.77 10.23
CA ARG A 52 -2.55 9.23 11.19
C ARG A 52 -1.21 9.58 10.55
N ASN A 53 -0.54 10.58 11.12
CA ASN A 53 0.89 10.79 10.97
C ASN A 53 1.58 10.07 12.13
N VAL A 54 2.59 9.26 11.84
CA VAL A 54 3.23 8.35 12.80
C VAL A 54 4.70 8.68 12.94
N ASP A 55 5.16 8.83 14.19
CA ASP A 55 6.59 8.71 14.47
C ASP A 55 6.95 7.22 14.37
N PHE A 56 7.49 6.80 13.23
CA PHE A 56 7.81 5.41 12.98
C PHE A 56 8.90 4.84 13.90
N THR A 57 9.67 5.71 14.58
CA THR A 57 10.71 5.26 15.54
C THR A 57 10.11 4.81 16.85
N THR A 58 8.96 5.34 17.23
CA THR A 58 8.22 5.00 18.46
C THR A 58 6.95 4.20 18.19
N GLY A 59 6.41 4.27 16.97
CA GLY A 59 5.12 3.69 16.60
C GLY A 59 3.92 4.52 17.07
N GLU A 60 4.15 5.72 17.63
CA GLU A 60 3.10 6.58 18.16
C GLU A 60 2.54 7.50 17.08
N ALA A 61 1.22 7.70 17.11
CA ALA A 61 0.56 8.67 16.24
C ALA A 61 0.78 10.10 16.78
N VAL A 62 1.52 10.91 16.02
CA VAL A 62 1.75 12.33 16.31
C VAL A 62 0.48 13.15 16.06
N GLN A 63 -0.24 12.79 14.99
CA GLN A 63 -1.52 13.38 14.63
C GLN A 63 -2.47 12.27 14.17
N LYS A 64 -3.76 12.37 14.51
CA LYS A 64 -4.74 11.33 14.25
C LYS A 64 -6.11 11.91 13.95
N ILE A 65 -6.74 11.44 12.88
CA ILE A 65 -8.14 11.72 12.53
C ILE A 65 -8.92 10.41 12.66
N GLY A 66 -10.02 10.43 13.39
CA GLY A 66 -10.99 9.35 13.47
C GLY A 66 -12.12 9.52 12.46
N PHE A 67 -12.67 8.41 12.00
CA PHE A 67 -13.80 8.41 11.07
C PHE A 67 -15.08 7.92 11.73
N ASN A 68 -16.22 8.33 11.15
CA ASN A 68 -17.51 7.82 11.59
C ASN A 68 -17.56 6.29 11.44
N GLU A 69 -18.21 5.60 12.38
CA GLU A 69 -18.28 4.13 12.48
C GLU A 69 -18.79 3.43 11.22
N LYS A 70 -19.60 4.11 10.39
CA LYS A 70 -20.06 3.57 9.11
C LYS A 70 -18.97 3.39 8.06
N TYR A 71 -17.81 4.04 8.24
CA TYR A 71 -16.71 3.97 7.29
C TYR A 71 -15.67 2.93 7.73
N PHE A 72 -15.31 2.08 6.81
CA PHE A 72 -14.10 1.28 6.89
C PHE A 72 -13.08 1.95 5.98
N ILE A 73 -12.04 2.54 6.56
CA ILE A 73 -11.00 3.24 5.83
C ILE A 73 -10.03 2.23 5.23
N GLU A 74 -9.61 2.53 4.01
CA GLU A 74 -8.69 1.76 3.20
C GLU A 74 -7.42 2.56 2.89
N GLY A 75 -6.80 2.36 1.76
CA GLY A 75 -5.58 3.03 1.37
C GLY A 75 -5.68 4.55 1.34
N SER A 76 -4.53 5.18 1.54
CA SER A 76 -4.38 6.65 1.47
C SER A 76 -3.06 7.03 0.80
N VAL A 77 -3.00 8.23 0.20
CA VAL A 77 -1.79 8.77 -0.43
C VAL A 77 -1.86 10.29 -0.53
N ILE A 78 -0.72 10.96 -0.51
CA ILE A 78 -0.61 12.38 -0.82
C ILE A 78 -0.16 12.54 -2.29
N MET A 79 -0.88 13.39 -3.04
CA MET A 79 -0.49 13.85 -4.37
C MET A 79 -0.76 15.36 -4.50
N GLY A 80 0.29 16.14 -4.70
CA GLY A 80 0.21 17.60 -4.61
C GLY A 80 -0.23 18.04 -3.22
N ASP A 81 -1.15 19.00 -3.14
CA ASP A 81 -1.65 19.57 -1.88
C ASP A 81 -2.82 18.77 -1.28
N ASN A 82 -3.05 17.56 -1.77
CA ASN A 82 -4.19 16.75 -1.35
C ASN A 82 -3.76 15.38 -0.81
N LEU A 83 -4.34 15.02 0.32
CA LEU A 83 -4.30 13.67 0.88
C LEU A 83 -5.62 12.97 0.55
N TYR A 84 -5.52 11.87 -0.18
CA TYR A 84 -6.63 11.05 -0.65
C TYR A 84 -6.80 9.82 0.23
N VAL A 85 -8.04 9.52 0.62
CA VAL A 85 -8.37 8.38 1.48
C VAL A 85 -9.54 7.62 0.88
N LEU A 86 -9.39 6.32 0.68
CA LEU A 86 -10.44 5.45 0.16
C LEU A 86 -11.23 4.79 1.28
N THR A 87 -12.43 4.31 0.95
CA THR A 87 -13.25 3.47 1.81
C THR A 87 -13.62 2.18 1.09
N TRP A 88 -13.85 1.13 1.86
CA TRP A 88 -14.29 -0.16 1.35
C TRP A 88 -15.72 -0.12 0.78
N GLU A 89 -16.70 -0.72 1.47
CA GLU A 89 -18.07 -0.94 0.97
C GLU A 89 -18.88 0.34 0.78
N THR A 90 -18.58 1.38 1.56
CA THR A 90 -19.29 2.67 1.43
C THR A 90 -18.96 3.40 0.13
N ARG A 91 -17.87 3.01 -0.55
CA ARG A 91 -17.46 3.52 -1.86
C ARG A 91 -17.39 5.04 -1.89
N MET A 92 -16.74 5.59 -0.88
CA MET A 92 -16.44 7.01 -0.77
C MET A 92 -14.93 7.22 -0.85
N ALA A 93 -14.53 8.37 -1.36
CA ALA A 93 -13.19 8.87 -1.24
C ALA A 93 -13.24 10.22 -0.53
N PHE A 94 -12.35 10.43 0.43
CA PHE A 94 -12.17 11.69 1.15
C PHE A 94 -10.92 12.38 0.69
N ILE A 95 -10.96 13.70 0.63
CA ILE A 95 -9.83 14.55 0.33
C ILE A 95 -9.61 15.49 1.49
N TYR A 96 -8.40 15.47 2.01
CA TYR A 96 -7.91 16.34 3.06
C TYR A 96 -6.81 17.24 2.50
N ASP A 97 -6.55 18.35 3.15
CA ASP A 97 -5.36 19.13 2.92
C ASP A 97 -4.13 18.33 3.40
N ALA A 98 -3.09 18.26 2.58
CA ALA A 98 -1.93 17.42 2.87
C ALA A 98 -1.08 17.94 4.05
N GLU A 99 -1.06 19.25 4.28
CA GLU A 99 -0.28 19.89 5.34
C GLU A 99 -1.04 19.94 6.66
N THR A 100 -2.31 20.39 6.61
CA THR A 100 -3.10 20.65 7.83
C THR A 100 -3.94 19.46 8.26
N LEU A 101 -4.15 18.47 7.38
CA LEU A 101 -5.11 17.36 7.50
C LEU A 101 -6.56 17.83 7.71
N GLU A 102 -6.89 19.06 7.31
CA GLU A 102 -8.26 19.53 7.32
C GLU A 102 -9.08 18.92 6.18
N PHE A 103 -10.31 18.55 6.46
CA PHE A 103 -11.22 17.98 5.47
C PHE A 103 -11.56 19.02 4.39
N LYS A 104 -11.32 18.66 3.11
CA LYS A 104 -11.66 19.49 1.95
C LYS A 104 -12.98 19.09 1.32
N THR A 105 -13.12 17.82 0.93
CA THR A 105 -14.30 17.33 0.21
C THR A 105 -14.38 15.80 0.22
N SER A 106 -15.47 15.26 -0.30
CA SER A 106 -15.63 13.82 -0.52
C SER A 106 -16.32 13.54 -1.86
N TRP A 107 -16.00 12.39 -2.44
CA TRP A 107 -16.54 11.94 -3.71
C TRP A 107 -17.14 10.55 -3.59
N LYS A 108 -18.15 10.26 -4.38
CA LYS A 108 -18.57 8.88 -4.63
C LYS A 108 -17.48 8.18 -5.44
N TYR A 109 -16.94 7.11 -4.89
CA TYR A 109 -15.95 6.28 -5.53
C TYR A 109 -16.66 5.09 -6.22
N PRO A 110 -16.46 4.82 -7.52
CA PRO A 110 -17.34 3.91 -8.28
C PRO A 110 -17.11 2.42 -7.98
N ARG A 111 -16.17 2.09 -7.08
CA ARG A 111 -15.80 0.72 -6.71
C ARG A 111 -15.42 0.65 -5.24
N GLU A 112 -15.14 -0.52 -4.72
CA GLU A 112 -14.47 -0.66 -3.43
C GLU A 112 -13.08 -0.03 -3.52
N GLY A 113 -12.70 0.74 -2.52
CA GLY A 113 -11.34 1.20 -2.35
C GLY A 113 -10.56 0.14 -1.60
N TRP A 114 -9.36 -0.20 -2.07
CA TRP A 114 -8.39 -1.03 -1.38
C TRP A 114 -7.09 -0.22 -1.23
N GLY A 115 -6.02 -0.54 -1.96
CA GLY A 115 -4.81 0.27 -1.94
C GLY A 115 -4.90 1.49 -2.87
N ILE A 116 -4.09 2.51 -2.59
CA ILE A 116 -3.88 3.66 -3.45
C ILE A 116 -2.47 4.20 -3.28
N THR A 117 -1.80 4.50 -4.38
CA THR A 117 -0.49 5.17 -4.43
C THR A 117 -0.48 6.20 -5.56
N THR A 118 0.67 6.85 -5.81
CA THR A 118 0.83 7.83 -6.88
C THR A 118 2.21 7.76 -7.52
N ASP A 119 2.27 8.03 -8.82
CA ASP A 119 3.52 8.29 -9.56
C ASP A 119 3.91 9.78 -9.56
N GLY A 120 3.25 10.59 -8.72
CA GLY A 120 3.38 12.04 -8.64
C GLY A 120 2.54 12.81 -9.67
N LYS A 121 1.86 12.11 -10.59
CA LYS A 121 1.00 12.71 -11.64
C LYS A 121 -0.38 12.10 -11.67
N LYS A 122 -0.50 10.83 -11.30
CA LYS A 122 -1.74 10.04 -11.31
C LYS A 122 -1.92 9.33 -9.99
N LEU A 123 -3.17 9.21 -9.58
CA LEU A 123 -3.56 8.26 -8.55
C LEU A 123 -3.61 6.86 -9.16
N ILE A 124 -3.07 5.88 -8.47
CA ILE A 124 -3.06 4.48 -8.90
C ILE A 124 -3.72 3.66 -7.79
N ALA A 125 -4.82 2.99 -8.09
CA ALA A 125 -5.59 2.28 -7.07
C ALA A 125 -5.90 0.84 -7.44
N SER A 126 -6.04 0.00 -6.42
CA SER A 126 -6.53 -1.37 -6.45
C SER A 126 -7.98 -1.45 -5.92
N ASP A 127 -8.66 -2.56 -6.19
CA ASP A 127 -10.01 -2.87 -5.72
C ASP A 127 -10.17 -4.36 -5.33
N GLY A 128 -9.05 -5.02 -4.97
CA GLY A 128 -9.03 -6.45 -4.67
C GLY A 128 -9.11 -7.36 -5.90
N SER A 129 -9.31 -6.82 -7.09
CA SER A 129 -9.24 -7.59 -8.33
C SER A 129 -7.79 -7.72 -8.84
N TYR A 130 -7.64 -8.08 -10.09
CA TYR A 130 -6.37 -8.08 -10.82
C TYR A 130 -6.13 -6.79 -11.61
N THR A 131 -6.92 -5.74 -11.37
CA THR A 131 -6.88 -4.49 -12.15
C THR A 131 -6.35 -3.35 -11.31
N LEU A 132 -5.39 -2.60 -11.87
CA LEU A 132 -4.97 -1.30 -11.36
C LEU A 132 -5.60 -0.19 -12.19
N TYR A 133 -6.07 0.85 -11.50
CA TYR A 133 -6.75 1.99 -12.09
C TYR A 133 -5.88 3.24 -11.98
N PHE A 134 -5.51 3.81 -13.11
CA PHE A 134 -4.80 5.09 -13.19
C PHE A 134 -5.80 6.19 -13.39
N MET A 135 -5.80 7.17 -12.48
CA MET A 135 -6.83 8.19 -12.39
C MET A 135 -6.21 9.59 -12.29
N ASP A 136 -6.96 10.59 -12.71
CA ASP A 136 -6.64 11.97 -12.39
C ASP A 136 -6.97 12.31 -10.91
N GLU A 137 -6.68 13.53 -10.50
CA GLU A 137 -6.93 14.07 -9.16
C GLU A 137 -8.41 14.06 -8.74
N ASN A 138 -9.34 13.91 -9.70
CA ASN A 138 -10.79 13.84 -9.49
C ASN A 138 -11.33 12.40 -9.57
N PHE A 139 -10.47 11.39 -9.47
CA PHE A 139 -10.78 9.97 -9.57
C PHE A 139 -11.36 9.52 -10.93
N LYS A 140 -11.21 10.33 -11.99
CA LYS A 140 -11.58 9.94 -13.34
C LYS A 140 -10.55 8.96 -13.88
N VAL A 141 -10.99 7.74 -14.18
CA VAL A 141 -10.12 6.70 -14.74
C VAL A 141 -9.70 7.09 -16.16
N GLU A 142 -8.40 7.16 -16.36
CA GLU A 142 -7.80 7.43 -17.67
C GLU A 142 -7.26 6.14 -18.32
N ARG A 143 -6.79 5.21 -17.50
CA ARG A 143 -6.23 3.94 -17.95
C ARG A 143 -6.45 2.84 -16.91
N LYS A 144 -6.57 1.61 -17.39
CA LYS A 144 -6.61 0.39 -16.59
C LYS A 144 -5.52 -0.56 -17.05
N VAL A 145 -4.94 -1.28 -16.10
CA VAL A 145 -3.92 -2.29 -16.37
C VAL A 145 -4.32 -3.58 -15.65
N VAL A 146 -4.28 -4.69 -16.38
CA VAL A 146 -4.46 -6.03 -15.80
C VAL A 146 -3.11 -6.54 -15.35
N VAL A 147 -2.98 -6.83 -14.04
CA VAL A 147 -1.74 -7.36 -13.49
C VAL A 147 -1.64 -8.85 -13.77
N LYS A 148 -0.52 -9.28 -14.33
CA LYS A 148 -0.26 -10.68 -14.72
C LYS A 148 1.12 -11.14 -14.27
N HIS A 149 1.17 -12.35 -13.78
CA HIS A 149 2.38 -13.11 -13.55
C HIS A 149 2.36 -14.34 -14.49
N GLU A 150 3.30 -14.45 -15.42
CA GLU A 150 3.32 -15.53 -16.42
C GLU A 150 1.96 -15.72 -17.11
N GLU A 151 1.39 -14.68 -17.68
CA GLU A 151 0.08 -14.65 -18.35
C GLU A 151 -1.14 -14.95 -17.42
N ARG A 152 -0.93 -15.25 -16.15
CA ARG A 152 -2.01 -15.49 -15.17
C ARG A 152 -2.35 -14.22 -14.42
N PRO A 153 -3.62 -13.79 -14.36
CA PRO A 153 -4.02 -12.61 -13.59
C PRO A 153 -3.71 -12.78 -12.10
N VAL A 154 -3.03 -11.78 -11.50
CA VAL A 154 -2.78 -11.71 -10.06
C VAL A 154 -3.96 -11.02 -9.39
N ARG A 155 -4.73 -11.76 -8.61
CA ARG A 155 -5.88 -11.25 -7.87
C ARG A 155 -5.50 -10.80 -6.47
N TRP A 156 -6.44 -10.12 -5.82
CA TRP A 156 -6.32 -9.70 -4.43
C TRP A 156 -5.23 -8.64 -4.22
N LEU A 157 -4.99 -7.81 -5.25
CA LEU A 157 -4.11 -6.65 -5.11
C LEU A 157 -4.68 -5.71 -4.05
N ASN A 158 -3.89 -5.43 -3.02
CA ASN A 158 -4.32 -4.66 -1.86
C ASN A 158 -3.50 -3.37 -1.74
N GLU A 159 -2.79 -3.20 -0.67
CA GLU A 159 -2.00 -2.01 -0.41
C GLU A 159 -0.92 -1.83 -1.48
N LEU A 160 -0.68 -0.59 -1.87
CA LEU A 160 0.15 -0.23 -3.01
C LEU A 160 1.18 0.82 -2.63
N GLU A 161 2.41 0.66 -3.16
CA GLU A 161 3.44 1.69 -3.10
C GLU A 161 4.15 1.87 -4.46
N TYR A 162 4.52 3.11 -4.80
CA TYR A 162 5.22 3.41 -6.04
C TYR A 162 6.71 3.65 -5.76
N ILE A 163 7.55 2.68 -6.13
CA ILE A 163 8.99 2.66 -5.84
C ILE A 163 9.79 2.61 -7.13
N ASP A 164 10.63 3.60 -7.36
CA ASP A 164 11.59 3.64 -8.48
C ASP A 164 10.97 3.26 -9.85
N GLY A 165 9.77 3.80 -10.14
CA GLY A 165 9.10 3.57 -11.41
C GLY A 165 8.33 2.26 -11.52
N LYS A 166 8.14 1.53 -10.41
CA LYS A 166 7.38 0.29 -10.32
C LYS A 166 6.28 0.41 -9.27
N ILE A 167 5.21 -0.35 -9.43
CA ILE A 167 4.16 -0.48 -8.43
C ILE A 167 4.43 -1.75 -7.63
N TRP A 168 4.54 -1.60 -6.33
CA TRP A 168 4.59 -2.71 -5.40
C TRP A 168 3.20 -2.93 -4.85
N ALA A 169 2.76 -4.16 -4.73
CA ALA A 169 1.42 -4.48 -4.23
C ALA A 169 1.45 -5.66 -3.28
N ASN A 170 0.85 -5.51 -2.10
CA ASN A 170 0.50 -6.65 -1.28
C ASN A 170 -0.54 -7.53 -2.00
N VAL A 171 -0.35 -8.84 -1.97
CA VAL A 171 -1.36 -9.82 -2.39
C VAL A 171 -2.10 -10.29 -1.16
N TYR A 172 -3.35 -9.85 -0.98
CA TYR A 172 -4.14 -10.11 0.23
C TYR A 172 -4.26 -11.60 0.56
N THR A 173 -4.10 -11.94 1.82
CA THR A 173 -4.01 -13.28 2.40
C THR A 173 -2.76 -14.07 2.01
N SER A 174 -1.78 -13.43 1.39
CA SER A 174 -0.47 -14.01 1.06
C SER A 174 0.64 -13.25 1.78
N ASP A 175 1.77 -13.92 2.00
CA ASP A 175 3.01 -13.28 2.46
C ASP A 175 3.88 -12.83 1.28
N GLU A 176 3.26 -12.48 0.16
CA GLU A 176 3.94 -12.05 -1.05
C GLU A 176 3.60 -10.61 -1.42
N ILE A 177 4.61 -9.90 -1.93
CA ILE A 177 4.47 -8.61 -2.60
C ILE A 177 4.88 -8.82 -4.05
N VAL A 178 4.10 -8.27 -4.99
CA VAL A 178 4.44 -8.30 -6.40
C VAL A 178 4.95 -6.93 -6.86
N ILE A 179 6.02 -6.94 -7.67
CA ILE A 179 6.60 -5.74 -8.30
C ILE A 179 6.12 -5.70 -9.74
N ILE A 180 5.36 -4.65 -10.07
CA ILE A 180 4.55 -4.56 -11.28
C ILE A 180 5.09 -3.46 -12.18
N ASN A 181 5.20 -3.74 -13.47
CA ASN A 181 5.45 -2.73 -14.49
C ASN A 181 4.18 -1.88 -14.68
N PRO A 182 4.22 -0.56 -14.41
CA PRO A 182 3.04 0.28 -14.51
C PRO A 182 2.53 0.46 -15.96
N LYS A 183 3.33 0.14 -16.97
CA LYS A 183 2.96 0.33 -18.38
C LYS A 183 1.96 -0.72 -18.87
N ASP A 184 2.19 -1.98 -18.52
CA ASP A 184 1.47 -3.13 -19.07
C ASP A 184 0.90 -4.09 -18.02
N GLY A 185 1.30 -3.95 -16.74
CA GLY A 185 0.84 -4.80 -15.64
C GLY A 185 1.62 -6.10 -15.48
N THR A 186 2.71 -6.27 -16.23
CA THR A 186 3.55 -7.45 -16.07
C THR A 186 4.21 -7.45 -14.69
N VAL A 187 4.15 -8.57 -13.98
CA VAL A 187 4.91 -8.78 -12.75
C VAL A 187 6.36 -9.02 -13.14
N GLU A 188 7.26 -8.17 -12.68
CA GLU A 188 8.70 -8.27 -12.94
C GLU A 188 9.45 -8.83 -11.73
N GLY A 189 8.81 -8.87 -10.56
CA GLY A 189 9.40 -9.45 -9.37
C GLY A 189 8.35 -9.93 -8.36
N VAL A 190 8.74 -10.92 -7.58
CA VAL A 190 7.97 -11.43 -6.45
C VAL A 190 8.84 -11.38 -5.20
N VAL A 191 8.34 -10.78 -4.14
CA VAL A 191 9.03 -10.66 -2.85
C VAL A 191 8.38 -11.61 -1.86
N ASP A 192 9.14 -12.59 -1.41
CA ASP A 192 8.74 -13.55 -0.39
C ASP A 192 9.00 -12.96 1.01
N CYS A 193 7.92 -12.66 1.72
CA CYS A 193 7.95 -12.09 3.07
C CYS A 193 7.61 -13.14 4.15
N ARG A 194 7.58 -14.44 3.83
CA ARG A 194 7.30 -15.49 4.80
C ARG A 194 8.28 -15.46 5.96
N GLY A 195 7.73 -15.45 7.18
CA GLY A 195 8.52 -15.38 8.41
C GLY A 195 9.02 -13.99 8.76
N LEU A 196 8.63 -12.94 8.03
CA LEU A 196 8.98 -11.55 8.39
C LEU A 196 8.47 -11.20 9.78
N LEU A 197 7.22 -11.54 10.11
CA LEU A 197 6.73 -11.51 11.48
C LEU A 197 6.94 -12.89 12.13
N PRO A 198 7.83 -13.02 13.13
CA PRO A 198 8.03 -14.27 13.86
C PRO A 198 6.75 -14.75 14.58
N ASP A 199 6.53 -16.06 14.62
CA ASP A 199 5.37 -16.65 15.30
C ASP A 199 5.27 -16.25 16.78
N SER A 200 6.41 -16.05 17.45
CA SER A 200 6.48 -15.61 18.85
C SER A 200 5.90 -14.20 19.10
N LEU A 201 5.76 -13.38 18.06
CA LEU A 201 5.17 -12.04 18.14
C LEU A 201 3.70 -12.01 17.72
N ARG A 202 3.16 -13.12 17.23
CA ARG A 202 1.77 -13.21 16.80
C ARG A 202 0.83 -13.32 18.00
N THR A 203 -0.31 -12.67 17.89
CA THR A 203 -1.44 -12.73 18.84
C THR A 203 -2.71 -13.16 18.10
N PRO A 204 -3.80 -13.50 18.77
CA PRO A 204 -5.08 -13.77 18.10
C PRO A 204 -5.63 -12.58 17.26
N ALA A 205 -5.17 -11.36 17.52
CA ALA A 205 -5.56 -10.17 16.77
C ALA A 205 -4.68 -9.93 15.55
N THR A 206 -3.50 -10.56 15.49
CA THR A 206 -2.56 -10.38 14.37
C THR A 206 -3.17 -10.92 13.08
N ASP A 207 -3.18 -10.09 12.03
CA ASP A 207 -3.73 -10.43 10.73
C ASP A 207 -2.61 -10.42 9.65
N VAL A 208 -2.95 -10.28 8.40
CA VAL A 208 -2.05 -10.46 7.25
C VAL A 208 -1.02 -9.34 7.09
N LEU A 209 0.04 -9.65 6.35
CA LEU A 209 0.97 -8.67 5.79
C LEU A 209 0.18 -7.65 4.97
N ASN A 210 0.31 -6.37 5.31
CA ASN A 210 -0.27 -5.26 4.55
C ASN A 210 0.34 -3.93 5.00
N GLY A 211 0.89 -3.17 4.06
CA GLY A 211 1.58 -1.91 4.29
C GLY A 211 3.01 -1.94 3.79
N ILE A 212 3.26 -1.14 2.74
CA ILE A 212 4.55 -0.92 2.11
C ILE A 212 4.79 0.58 2.11
N ALA A 213 5.89 1.03 2.72
CA ALA A 213 6.27 2.43 2.65
C ALA A 213 7.69 2.58 2.10
N TYR A 214 7.87 3.54 1.22
CA TYR A 214 9.17 3.91 0.66
C TYR A 214 9.51 5.34 1.02
N ASP A 215 10.65 5.52 1.69
CA ASP A 215 11.19 6.86 1.92
C ASP A 215 12.13 7.25 0.75
N PRO A 216 11.71 8.15 -0.14
CA PRO A 216 12.51 8.54 -1.29
C PRO A 216 13.77 9.32 -0.92
N MET A 217 13.84 9.92 0.28
CA MET A 217 15.00 10.67 0.75
C MET A 217 16.14 9.72 1.15
N THR A 218 15.81 8.64 1.85
CA THR A 218 16.78 7.65 2.35
C THR A 218 16.84 6.39 1.50
N LYS A 219 15.91 6.21 0.58
CA LYS A 219 15.70 5.00 -0.27
C LYS A 219 15.47 3.72 0.53
N LYS A 220 14.87 3.87 1.69
CA LYS A 220 14.55 2.76 2.57
C LYS A 220 13.12 2.29 2.33
N ILE A 221 12.93 0.98 2.46
CA ILE A 221 11.65 0.32 2.32
C ILE A 221 11.24 -0.24 3.68
N TYR A 222 9.99 -0.04 4.03
CA TYR A 222 9.40 -0.48 5.28
C TYR A 222 8.19 -1.34 5.02
N LEU A 223 8.04 -2.43 5.77
CA LEU A 223 6.91 -3.35 5.70
C LEU A 223 6.31 -3.55 7.09
N THR A 224 4.99 -3.67 7.13
CA THR A 224 4.24 -4.08 8.31
C THR A 224 3.04 -4.95 7.93
N GLY A 225 2.15 -5.21 8.87
CA GLY A 225 0.90 -5.92 8.65
C GLY A 225 -0.20 -5.45 9.59
N LYS A 226 -1.41 -5.90 9.33
CA LYS A 226 -2.60 -5.58 10.11
C LYS A 226 -2.45 -6.09 11.55
N ASN A 227 -2.48 -5.16 12.52
CA ASN A 227 -2.26 -5.46 13.94
C ASN A 227 -0.90 -6.09 14.26
N TRP A 228 0.11 -5.84 13.44
CA TRP A 228 1.46 -6.27 13.74
C TRP A 228 2.11 -5.39 14.81
N PRO A 229 2.96 -5.94 15.71
CA PRO A 229 3.67 -5.15 16.72
C PRO A 229 4.95 -4.48 16.20
N LYS A 230 5.30 -4.72 14.92
CA LYS A 230 6.55 -4.27 14.34
C LYS A 230 6.36 -3.68 12.95
N LEU A 231 7.14 -2.64 12.69
CA LEU A 231 7.48 -2.13 11.38
C LEU A 231 8.92 -2.55 11.06
N TYR A 232 9.15 -3.12 9.90
CA TYR A 232 10.44 -3.66 9.47
C TYR A 232 11.06 -2.81 8.37
N GLU A 233 12.24 -2.23 8.60
CA GLU A 233 13.09 -1.73 7.53
C GLU A 233 13.75 -2.92 6.84
N ILE A 234 13.60 -3.01 5.53
CA ILE A 234 14.05 -4.17 4.76
C ILE A 234 14.94 -3.78 3.58
N LYS A 235 15.70 -4.76 3.12
CA LYS A 235 16.27 -4.76 1.77
C LYS A 235 15.94 -6.05 1.05
N LEU A 236 15.93 -5.98 -0.29
CA LEU A 236 15.69 -7.16 -1.12
C LEU A 236 17.02 -7.91 -1.37
N VAL A 237 16.94 -9.22 -1.32
CA VAL A 237 18.00 -10.14 -1.72
C VAL A 237 17.43 -11.05 -2.81
N GLU A 238 17.98 -10.96 -4.02
CA GLU A 238 17.55 -11.79 -5.15
C GLU A 238 17.86 -13.27 -4.85
N LYS A 239 16.88 -14.13 -5.04
CA LYS A 239 17.07 -15.58 -4.94
C LYS A 239 17.84 -16.07 -6.18
N LYS A 240 18.85 -16.88 -5.95
CA LYS A 240 19.66 -17.49 -7.03
C LYS A 240 19.00 -18.74 -7.54
#